data_be994d7449aa23d132d80db454aefc2f
#
_entry.id   be994d7449aa23d132d80db454aefc2f
#
_cell.length_a   1.000
_cell.length_b   1.000
_cell.length_c   1.000
_cell.angle_alpha   90.00
_cell.angle_beta   90.00
_cell.angle_gamma   90.00
#
_symmetry.space_group_name_H-M   'P 1'
#
loop_
_entity.id
_entity.type
_entity.pdbx_description
1 polymer ?
#
loop_
_entity_poly.entity_id
_entity_poly.type
_entity_poly.pdbx_seq_one_letter_code
_entity_poly.pdbx_strand_id
1 'polypeptide(L)'
;MEFAPLYDATRRLFYIGYDCAKGEYTQGWYDLMASEARQTSFISVARGEVSPRHWRRLGRMMLGDNDYSGMASWTGTMFEYFMPHLLLPCEENSLMYESLAFCVYAQKRRGARTHTPWGISESGFFAFD
;
A
#
# COMPACT_ATOMS: atom_id res chain seq x y z
N MET A 1 -16.85 3.21 -13.50
CA MET A 1 -15.52 2.57 -13.56
C MET A 1 -15.69 1.18 -12.99
N GLU A 2 -15.14 0.16 -13.63
CA GLU A 2 -15.15 -1.23 -13.20
C GLU A 2 -13.73 -1.68 -12.93
N PHE A 3 -13.50 -2.31 -11.78
CA PHE A 3 -12.17 -2.80 -11.37
C PHE A 3 -12.01 -4.32 -11.59
N ALA A 4 -13.14 -5.04 -11.70
CA ALA A 4 -13.15 -6.50 -11.88
C ALA A 4 -12.25 -7.03 -13.02
N PRO A 5 -12.07 -6.34 -14.16
CA PRO A 5 -11.16 -6.81 -15.22
C PRO A 5 -9.70 -6.96 -14.79
N LEU A 6 -9.25 -6.21 -13.78
CA LEU A 6 -7.90 -6.31 -13.24
C LEU A 6 -7.77 -7.30 -12.07
N TYR A 7 -8.82 -8.07 -11.78
CA TYR A 7 -8.85 -8.98 -10.64
C TYR A 7 -8.53 -10.42 -11.02
N ASP A 8 -7.46 -10.96 -10.43
CA ASP A 8 -7.12 -12.38 -10.49
C ASP A 8 -7.95 -13.15 -9.46
N ALA A 9 -9.00 -13.82 -9.93
CA ALA A 9 -9.91 -14.59 -9.08
C ALA A 9 -9.23 -15.79 -8.41
N THR A 10 -8.19 -16.35 -9.02
CA THR A 10 -7.44 -17.49 -8.48
C THR A 10 -6.58 -17.05 -7.29
N ARG A 11 -5.83 -15.98 -7.44
CA ARG A 11 -4.99 -15.40 -6.40
C ARG A 11 -5.79 -14.55 -5.42
N ARG A 12 -6.95 -14.05 -5.84
CA ARG A 12 -7.81 -13.09 -5.13
C ARG A 12 -7.11 -11.78 -4.87
N LEU A 13 -6.33 -11.29 -5.85
CA LEU A 13 -5.56 -10.06 -5.81
C LEU A 13 -5.75 -9.30 -7.11
N PHE A 14 -5.53 -7.98 -7.07
CA PHE A 14 -5.49 -7.17 -8.29
C PHE A 14 -4.11 -7.23 -8.92
N TYR A 15 -4.06 -7.36 -10.24
CA TYR A 15 -2.84 -7.13 -11.01
C TYR A 15 -2.37 -5.69 -10.87
N ILE A 16 -1.05 -5.47 -10.92
CA ILE A 16 -0.47 -4.12 -10.92
C ILE A 16 -0.90 -3.34 -12.16
N GLY A 17 -1.07 -4.01 -13.30
CA GLY A 17 -1.49 -3.37 -14.52
C GLY A 17 -1.75 -4.34 -15.67
N TYR A 18 -2.08 -3.74 -16.81
CA TYR A 18 -2.25 -4.42 -18.08
C TYR A 18 -1.39 -3.74 -19.14
N ASP A 19 -0.53 -4.49 -19.80
CA ASP A 19 0.31 -4.01 -20.90
C ASP A 19 -0.52 -4.01 -22.19
N CYS A 20 -1.01 -2.84 -22.58
CA CYS A 20 -1.82 -2.69 -23.79
C CYS A 20 -1.06 -3.00 -25.08
N ALA A 21 0.25 -2.84 -25.10
CA ALA A 21 1.07 -3.12 -26.28
C ALA A 21 1.23 -4.62 -26.52
N LYS A 22 1.35 -5.37 -25.42
CA LYS A 22 1.48 -6.84 -25.47
C LYS A 22 0.14 -7.56 -25.35
N GLY A 23 -0.91 -6.88 -24.87
CA GLY A 23 -2.22 -7.48 -24.65
C GLY A 23 -2.26 -8.45 -23.47
N GLU A 24 -1.43 -8.25 -22.43
CA GLU A 24 -1.31 -9.16 -21.30
C GLU A 24 -1.24 -8.43 -19.94
N TYR A 25 -1.61 -9.15 -18.87
CA TYR A 25 -1.45 -8.64 -17.51
C TYR A 25 0.01 -8.65 -17.09
N THR A 26 0.40 -7.63 -16.31
CA THR A 26 1.73 -7.60 -15.69
C THR A 26 1.90 -8.77 -14.73
N GLN A 27 3.12 -9.29 -14.60
CA GLN A 27 3.44 -10.38 -13.65
C GLN A 27 3.70 -9.82 -12.26
N GLY A 28 2.63 -9.30 -11.62
CA GLY A 28 2.68 -8.72 -10.28
C GLY A 28 1.28 -8.40 -9.78
N TRP A 29 1.13 -8.40 -8.44
CA TRP A 29 -0.15 -8.18 -7.78
C TRP A 29 0.02 -7.19 -6.63
N TYR A 30 -1.01 -6.39 -6.40
CA TYR A 30 -1.14 -5.61 -5.18
C TYR A 30 -1.54 -6.54 -4.03
N ASP A 31 -0.57 -6.99 -3.27
CA ASP A 31 -0.73 -8.04 -2.26
C ASP A 31 -0.63 -7.54 -0.81
N LEU A 32 -0.27 -6.26 -0.58
CA LEU A 32 -0.12 -5.69 0.75
C LEU A 32 -1.29 -4.78 1.14
N MET A 33 -1.65 -4.82 2.44
CA MET A 33 -2.66 -3.92 3.01
C MET A 33 -2.14 -2.48 3.11
N ALA A 34 -0.89 -2.27 3.48
CA ALA A 34 -0.25 -0.97 3.48
C ALA A 34 0.25 -0.65 2.06
N SER A 35 -0.67 -0.21 1.22
CA SER A 35 -0.44 0.14 -0.18
C SER A 35 -1.44 1.21 -0.61
N GLU A 36 -1.06 2.01 -1.56
CA GLU A 36 -1.94 2.99 -2.24
C GLU A 36 -3.12 2.30 -2.93
N ALA A 37 -2.94 1.07 -3.41
CA ALA A 37 -4.01 0.29 -4.03
C ALA A 37 -5.11 -0.17 -3.05
N ARG A 38 -4.93 0.03 -1.73
CA ARG A 38 -5.94 -0.30 -0.72
C ARG A 38 -7.28 0.39 -0.97
N GLN A 39 -7.30 1.61 -1.47
CA GLN A 39 -8.54 2.31 -1.81
C GLN A 39 -9.32 1.59 -2.92
N THR A 40 -8.64 1.12 -3.98
CA THR A 40 -9.27 0.32 -5.04
C THR A 40 -9.83 -0.97 -4.47
N SER A 41 -9.07 -1.65 -3.63
CA SER A 41 -9.50 -2.86 -2.94
C SER A 41 -10.75 -2.62 -2.10
N PHE A 42 -10.79 -1.53 -1.32
CA PHE A 42 -11.94 -1.16 -0.50
C PHE A 42 -13.18 -0.87 -1.37
N ILE A 43 -13.04 -0.01 -2.39
CA ILE A 43 -14.16 0.38 -3.26
C ILE A 43 -14.72 -0.83 -4.00
N SER A 44 -13.87 -1.71 -4.54
CA SER A 44 -14.30 -2.89 -5.27
C SER A 44 -15.07 -3.88 -4.40
N VAL A 45 -14.64 -4.06 -3.14
CA VAL A 45 -15.36 -4.89 -2.16
C VAL A 45 -16.68 -4.22 -1.76
N ALA A 46 -16.68 -2.92 -1.46
CA ALA A 46 -17.86 -2.19 -1.06
C ALA A 46 -18.95 -2.16 -2.15
N ARG A 47 -18.53 -2.15 -3.42
CA ARG A 47 -19.44 -2.21 -4.58
C ARG A 47 -19.88 -3.64 -4.93
N GLY A 48 -19.35 -4.66 -4.28
CA GLY A 48 -19.64 -6.06 -4.58
C GLY A 48 -19.00 -6.57 -5.87
N GLU A 49 -18.05 -5.84 -6.47
CA GLU A 49 -17.33 -6.26 -7.68
C GLU A 49 -16.41 -7.44 -7.41
N VAL A 50 -15.83 -7.49 -6.21
CA VAL A 50 -15.01 -8.62 -5.74
C VAL A 50 -15.42 -9.06 -4.34
N SER A 51 -15.15 -10.33 -4.03
CA SER A 51 -15.52 -10.90 -2.73
C SER A 51 -14.73 -10.24 -1.57
N PRO A 52 -15.34 -10.08 -0.36
CA PRO A 52 -14.63 -9.66 0.84
C PRO A 52 -13.44 -10.55 1.22
N ARG A 53 -13.34 -11.74 0.64
CA ARG A 53 -12.15 -12.60 0.77
C ARG A 53 -10.89 -11.98 0.20
N HIS A 54 -11.02 -11.07 -0.78
CA HIS A 54 -9.92 -10.26 -1.29
C HIS A 54 -9.28 -9.44 -0.17
N TRP A 55 -10.09 -8.67 0.59
CA TRP A 55 -9.60 -7.84 1.69
C TRP A 55 -8.82 -8.64 2.74
N ARG A 56 -9.25 -9.87 3.01
CA ARG A 56 -8.54 -10.78 3.92
C ARG A 56 -7.25 -11.36 3.32
N ARG A 57 -7.13 -11.36 2.01
CA ARG A 57 -5.94 -11.87 1.30
C ARG A 57 -4.76 -10.90 1.34
N LEU A 58 -5.03 -9.59 1.49
CA LEU A 58 -3.97 -8.58 1.58
C LEU A 58 -3.07 -8.85 2.78
N GLY A 59 -1.77 -8.89 2.53
CA GLY A 59 -0.72 -9.16 3.51
C GLY A 59 -0.64 -8.08 4.60
N ARG A 60 -0.41 -8.48 5.83
CA ARG A 60 -0.28 -7.63 7.01
C ARG A 60 0.98 -8.01 7.79
N MET A 61 2.10 -8.09 7.08
CA MET A 61 3.38 -8.34 7.73
C MET A 61 3.72 -7.19 8.67
N MET A 62 3.95 -7.51 9.94
CA MET A 62 4.27 -6.52 10.96
C MET A 62 5.76 -6.29 11.06
N LEU A 63 6.14 -5.02 11.13
CA LEU A 63 7.47 -4.55 11.46
C LEU A 63 7.40 -3.80 12.79
N GLY A 64 8.50 -3.82 13.53
CA GLY A 64 8.61 -3.11 14.81
C GLY A 64 10.00 -2.52 15.00
N ASP A 65 10.06 -1.36 15.66
CA ASP A 65 11.28 -0.69 16.04
C ASP A 65 11.02 0.20 17.27
N ASN A 66 11.70 -0.09 18.38
CA ASN A 66 11.39 0.46 19.71
C ASN A 66 9.90 0.26 20.07
N ASP A 67 9.23 1.33 20.48
CA ASP A 67 7.82 1.30 20.91
C ASP A 67 6.82 1.42 19.73
N TYR A 68 7.32 1.50 18.49
CA TYR A 68 6.49 1.64 17.30
C TYR A 68 6.41 0.32 16.53
N SER A 69 5.22 0.02 16.06
CA SER A 69 5.00 -1.11 15.14
C SER A 69 3.94 -0.78 14.10
N GLY A 70 4.04 -1.42 12.93
CA GLY A 70 3.10 -1.20 11.86
C GLY A 70 3.25 -2.20 10.73
N MET A 71 2.31 -2.20 9.80
CA MET A 71 2.38 -3.05 8.62
C MET A 71 3.48 -2.60 7.68
N ALA A 72 4.17 -3.57 7.08
CA ALA A 72 5.09 -3.33 5.99
C ALA A 72 4.34 -2.89 4.73
N SER A 73 4.93 -1.94 4.00
CA SER A 73 4.61 -1.66 2.60
C SER A 73 5.75 -2.13 1.68
N TRP A 74 5.65 -1.94 0.38
CA TRP A 74 6.69 -2.39 -0.55
C TRP A 74 7.98 -1.58 -0.42
N THR A 75 7.87 -0.26 -0.32
CA THR A 75 9.03 0.65 -0.31
C THR A 75 9.12 1.54 0.92
N GLY A 76 8.09 1.61 1.75
CA GLY A 76 8.05 2.43 2.95
C GLY A 76 7.81 3.91 2.68
N THR A 77 7.25 4.26 1.52
CA THR A 77 7.01 5.65 1.14
C THR A 77 5.77 6.23 1.81
N MET A 78 5.74 7.56 1.97
CA MET A 78 4.57 8.26 2.49
C MET A 78 3.34 8.06 1.60
N PHE A 79 3.54 7.94 0.30
CA PHE A 79 2.47 7.69 -0.66
C PHE A 79 1.71 6.39 -0.36
N GLU A 80 2.43 5.29 -0.22
CA GLU A 80 1.83 3.97 0.06
C GLU A 80 0.96 3.97 1.32
N TYR A 81 1.42 4.66 2.36
CA TYR A 81 0.70 4.70 3.65
C TYR A 81 -0.43 5.72 3.68
N PHE A 82 -0.20 6.93 3.20
CA PHE A 82 -1.07 8.08 3.46
C PHE A 82 -2.06 8.40 2.33
N MET A 83 -1.72 8.10 1.06
CA MET A 83 -2.60 8.45 -0.06
C MET A 83 -4.03 7.89 0.09
N PRO A 84 -4.25 6.65 0.53
CA PRO A 84 -5.60 6.15 0.72
C PRO A 84 -6.42 6.91 1.76
N HIS A 85 -5.76 7.57 2.72
CA HIS A 85 -6.44 8.34 3.79
C HIS A 85 -6.96 9.71 3.33
N LEU A 86 -6.67 10.11 2.09
CA LEU A 86 -7.37 11.22 1.47
C LEU A 86 -8.85 10.89 1.21
N LEU A 87 -9.19 9.61 1.12
CA LEU A 87 -10.53 9.14 0.79
C LEU A 87 -11.12 8.18 1.84
N LEU A 88 -10.28 7.44 2.55
CA LEU A 88 -10.70 6.44 3.54
C LEU A 88 -10.43 6.96 4.95
N PRO A 89 -11.39 6.84 5.87
CA PRO A 89 -11.16 7.19 7.26
C PRO A 89 -10.10 6.29 7.89
N CYS A 90 -9.43 6.81 8.90
CA CYS A 90 -8.50 6.06 9.73
C CYS A 90 -8.94 6.18 11.18
N GLU A 91 -9.48 5.11 11.73
CA GLU A 91 -9.93 5.06 13.11
C GLU A 91 -8.73 5.00 14.05
N GLU A 92 -8.78 5.77 15.12
CA GLU A 92 -7.79 5.73 16.20
C GLU A 92 -7.68 4.31 16.79
N ASN A 93 -6.48 3.94 17.19
CA ASN A 93 -6.16 2.61 17.74
C ASN A 93 -6.42 1.45 16.75
N SER A 94 -6.61 1.74 15.47
CA SER A 94 -6.65 0.69 14.45
C SER A 94 -5.25 0.28 14.01
N LEU A 95 -5.11 -0.92 13.46
CA LEU A 95 -3.84 -1.39 12.89
C LEU A 95 -3.29 -0.42 11.83
N MET A 96 -4.16 0.24 11.08
CA MET A 96 -3.74 1.23 10.09
C MET A 96 -3.23 2.50 10.75
N TYR A 97 -3.90 2.99 11.80
CA TYR A 97 -3.48 4.16 12.55
C TYR A 97 -2.06 3.96 13.12
N GLU A 98 -1.80 2.81 13.75
CA GLU A 98 -0.47 2.45 14.24
C GLU A 98 0.56 2.35 13.10
N SER A 99 0.15 1.84 11.94
CA SER A 99 1.03 1.75 10.77
C SER A 99 1.41 3.13 10.21
N LEU A 100 0.51 4.11 10.26
CA LEU A 100 0.82 5.51 9.89
C LEU A 100 1.83 6.12 10.86
N ALA A 101 1.62 5.94 12.17
CA ALA A 101 2.54 6.42 13.19
C ALA A 101 3.93 5.78 13.03
N PHE A 102 3.98 4.46 12.79
CA PHE A 102 5.20 3.73 12.51
C PHE A 102 5.92 4.26 11.25
N CYS A 103 5.20 4.52 10.16
CA CYS A 103 5.77 5.07 8.94
C CYS A 103 6.45 6.42 9.20
N VAL A 104 5.76 7.34 9.88
CA VAL A 104 6.33 8.66 10.24
C VAL A 104 7.58 8.51 11.11
N TYR A 105 7.50 7.66 12.13
CA TYR A 105 8.63 7.38 13.00
C TYR A 105 9.85 6.84 12.21
N ALA A 106 9.63 5.82 11.38
CA ALA A 106 10.69 5.18 10.59
C ALA A 106 11.35 6.16 9.62
N GLN A 107 10.56 7.00 8.96
CA GLN A 107 11.08 8.01 8.03
C GLN A 107 11.85 9.13 8.74
N LYS A 108 11.37 9.62 9.88
CA LYS A 108 12.10 10.59 10.71
C LYS A 108 13.44 10.01 11.17
N ARG A 109 13.44 8.77 11.63
CA ARG A 109 14.65 8.07 12.07
C ARG A 109 15.63 7.87 10.92
N ARG A 110 15.16 7.50 9.73
CA ARG A 110 15.99 7.39 8.53
C ARG A 110 16.62 8.74 8.19
N GLY A 111 15.82 9.82 8.11
CA GLY A 111 16.31 11.16 7.81
C GLY A 111 17.40 11.63 8.78
N ALA A 112 17.20 11.41 10.08
CA ALA A 112 18.21 11.72 11.10
C ALA A 112 19.51 10.95 10.89
N ARG A 113 19.43 9.66 10.53
CA ARG A 113 20.60 8.80 10.30
C ARG A 113 21.36 9.15 9.02
N THR A 114 20.65 9.54 7.97
CA THR A 114 21.23 9.87 6.67
C THR A 114 21.49 11.37 6.48
N HIS A 115 21.17 12.20 7.48
CA HIS A 115 21.27 13.67 7.42
C HIS A 115 20.49 14.27 6.25
N THR A 116 19.34 13.67 5.90
CA THR A 116 18.44 14.13 4.85
C THR A 116 17.08 14.53 5.43
N PRO A 117 16.32 15.42 4.79
CA PRO A 117 14.92 15.65 5.15
C PRO A 117 14.14 14.34 5.15
N TRP A 118 13.21 14.21 6.11
CA TRP A 118 12.30 13.06 6.13
C TRP A 118 11.05 13.33 5.29
N GLY A 119 10.25 12.29 5.03
CA GLY A 119 9.02 12.42 4.24
C GLY A 119 9.20 11.93 2.81
N ILE A 120 9.97 10.84 2.63
CA ILE A 120 10.20 10.22 1.31
C ILE A 120 8.87 9.70 0.76
N SER A 121 8.55 10.12 -0.46
CA SER A 121 7.38 9.69 -1.22
C SER A 121 7.80 9.13 -2.59
N GLU A 122 6.90 9.12 -3.57
CA GLU A 122 7.12 8.49 -4.88
C GLU A 122 8.06 9.27 -5.82
N SER A 123 8.49 10.46 -5.43
CA SER A 123 9.48 11.21 -6.20
C SER A 123 10.83 10.49 -6.19
N GLY A 124 11.21 9.94 -7.31
CA GLY A 124 12.49 9.28 -7.51
C GLY A 124 13.65 10.25 -7.61
N PHE A 125 14.86 9.75 -7.47
CA PHE A 125 16.08 10.47 -7.78
C PHE A 125 16.30 10.50 -9.30
N PHE A 126 17.02 11.50 -9.78
CA PHE A 126 17.36 11.64 -11.20
C PHE A 126 18.20 10.46 -11.72
N ALA A 127 19.05 9.89 -10.87
CA ALA A 127 19.83 8.71 -11.18
C ALA A 127 19.86 7.75 -9.99
N PHE A 128 19.96 6.47 -10.29
CA PHE A 128 20.25 5.42 -9.30
C PHE A 128 21.74 5.17 -9.34
N ASP A 129 22.39 5.20 -8.18
CA ASP A 129 23.81 4.81 -8.02
C ASP A 129 23.96 3.29 -8.00
#